data_d37c58b9a0192ccba867b741c0a46953
#
_entry.id   d37c58b9a0192ccba867b741c0a46953
#
_cell.length_a   1.000
_cell.length_b   1.000
_cell.length_c   1.000
_cell.angle_alpha   90.00
_cell.angle_beta   90.00
_cell.angle_gamma   90.00
#
_symmetry.space_group_name_H-M   'P 1'
#
loop_
_entity.id
_entity.type
_entity.pdbx_description
1 polymer ?
#
loop_
_entity_poly.entity_id
_entity_poly.type
_entity_poly.pdbx_seq_one_letter_code
_entity_poly.pdbx_strand_id
1 'polypeptide(L)'
;MTQTLLSFDTPAVAPLDRTGFDIGWDHARHALVPPAELMLDGTPVSQGWLAGRAVFGRRTVAATRWVRQWLALRLQAWREGAEFDTLQVTPHYLSQLEPSHCPVTRLPLGGSGDEAPVTCRLRRDAGYAAGQLVVLSRRAAQAMASVDAAQALALADRLAREGGDVEGLDADAWTRLATLASLAQQLPQVQAARIALRVLPPNRVRVLNPAQGLQALLTLRLQAAGWSRRARAVADLLPRADLRHDFNLFVGAIAARLMSIPATLNPREQRWALEDAWADGRVQRRWAQFVVQMSAAESEALLQQLADSGLAGVRVLVHESATATEAWALPRQGRLLQSPRRVPAPPRARPAAGATAQMR
;
A
#
# COMPACT_ATOMS: atom_id res chain seq x y z
N MET A 1 14.90 47.05 -41.52
CA MET A 1 14.54 45.60 -41.64
C MET A 1 13.86 45.20 -40.39
N THR A 2 12.54 45.09 -40.45
CA THR A 2 11.67 44.75 -39.28
C THR A 2 11.47 43.24 -39.28
N GLN A 3 12.02 42.56 -38.28
CA GLN A 3 11.82 41.11 -38.07
C GLN A 3 10.43 40.88 -37.46
N THR A 4 9.52 40.32 -38.26
CA THR A 4 8.20 39.87 -37.79
C THR A 4 8.39 38.53 -37.06
N LEU A 5 8.28 38.54 -35.71
CA LEU A 5 8.18 37.32 -34.92
C LEU A 5 6.83 36.64 -35.24
N LEU A 6 6.88 35.51 -35.92
CA LEU A 6 5.74 34.62 -36.07
C LEU A 6 5.43 33.96 -34.72
N SER A 7 4.47 34.49 -33.98
CA SER A 7 3.85 33.80 -32.86
C SER A 7 3.04 32.63 -33.40
N PHE A 8 3.51 31.45 -33.25
CA PHE A 8 2.69 30.24 -33.41
C PHE A 8 1.87 30.07 -32.13
N ASP A 9 0.67 30.64 -32.12
CA ASP A 9 -0.34 30.27 -31.14
C ASP A 9 -0.75 28.82 -31.42
N THR A 10 -0.03 27.88 -30.79
CA THR A 10 -0.47 26.49 -30.75
C THR A 10 -1.69 26.47 -29.81
N PRO A 11 -2.88 26.09 -30.27
CA PRO A 11 -4.06 26.03 -29.41
C PRO A 11 -3.72 25.13 -28.23
N ALA A 12 -3.96 25.62 -27.02
CA ALA A 12 -3.74 24.86 -25.79
C ALA A 12 -4.62 23.60 -25.84
N VAL A 13 -3.98 22.44 -26.12
CA VAL A 13 -4.67 21.14 -26.13
C VAL A 13 -5.21 20.91 -24.74
N ALA A 14 -6.49 20.57 -24.62
CA ALA A 14 -7.11 20.29 -23.34
C ALA A 14 -6.31 19.20 -22.58
N PRO A 15 -6.14 19.30 -21.25
CA PRO A 15 -5.32 18.36 -20.49
C PRO A 15 -5.69 16.88 -20.68
N LEU A 16 -6.99 16.59 -20.84
CA LEU A 16 -7.52 15.26 -21.15
C LEU A 16 -7.05 14.74 -22.50
N ASP A 17 -7.00 15.59 -23.53
CA ASP A 17 -6.56 15.23 -24.87
C ASP A 17 -5.07 14.91 -24.87
N ARG A 18 -4.27 15.67 -24.13
CA ARG A 18 -2.85 15.40 -23.98
C ARG A 18 -2.59 14.07 -23.29
N THR A 19 -3.30 13.77 -22.21
CA THR A 19 -3.17 12.49 -21.51
C THR A 19 -3.54 11.31 -22.42
N GLY A 20 -4.63 11.41 -23.17
CA GLY A 20 -5.04 10.41 -24.15
C GLY A 20 -3.97 10.20 -25.23
N PHE A 21 -3.41 11.27 -25.76
CA PHE A 21 -2.32 11.22 -26.71
C PHE A 21 -1.08 10.49 -26.15
N ASP A 22 -0.65 10.86 -24.94
CA ASP A 22 0.51 10.24 -24.28
C ASP A 22 0.29 8.74 -24.03
N ILE A 23 -0.93 8.31 -23.69
CA ILE A 23 -1.28 6.90 -23.55
C ILE A 23 -1.14 6.16 -24.89
N GLY A 24 -1.65 6.73 -25.96
CA GLY A 24 -1.49 6.15 -27.31
C GLY A 24 -0.03 6.05 -27.72
N TRP A 25 0.75 7.10 -27.52
CA TRP A 25 2.18 7.15 -27.77
C TRP A 25 2.95 6.05 -27.02
N ASP A 26 2.66 5.85 -25.74
CA ASP A 26 3.30 4.81 -24.93
C ASP A 26 2.89 3.39 -25.38
N HIS A 27 1.65 3.18 -25.82
CA HIS A 27 1.27 1.91 -26.46
C HIS A 27 2.14 1.63 -27.69
N ALA A 28 2.31 2.60 -28.59
CA ALA A 28 3.16 2.46 -29.78
C ALA A 28 4.62 2.18 -29.41
N ARG A 29 5.16 2.88 -28.40
CA ARG A 29 6.52 2.67 -27.88
C ARG A 29 6.78 1.23 -27.46
N HIS A 30 5.76 0.57 -26.93
CA HIS A 30 5.83 -0.81 -26.44
C HIS A 30 5.29 -1.86 -27.42
N ALA A 31 5.12 -1.50 -28.69
CA ALA A 31 4.55 -2.37 -29.73
C ALA A 31 3.17 -2.95 -29.35
N LEU A 32 2.40 -2.21 -28.58
CA LEU A 32 1.04 -2.56 -28.20
C LEU A 32 0.03 -1.76 -29.02
N VAL A 33 -1.15 -2.33 -29.21
CA VAL A 33 -2.29 -1.64 -29.81
C VAL A 33 -3.27 -1.29 -28.69
N PRO A 34 -3.73 -0.03 -28.59
CA PRO A 34 -4.81 0.32 -27.68
C PRO A 34 -6.10 -0.47 -28.00
N PRO A 35 -7.06 -0.55 -27.06
CA PRO A 35 -8.37 -1.14 -27.30
C PRO A 35 -9.05 -0.55 -28.56
N ALA A 36 -9.73 -1.40 -29.33
CA ALA A 36 -10.29 -1.03 -30.63
C ALA A 36 -11.25 0.17 -30.57
N GLU A 37 -12.02 0.27 -29.50
CA GLU A 37 -12.96 1.38 -29.26
C GLU A 37 -12.28 2.76 -29.11
N LEU A 38 -10.99 2.79 -28.84
CA LEU A 38 -10.19 4.02 -28.71
C LEU A 38 -9.35 4.31 -29.95
N MET A 39 -9.40 3.42 -30.93
CA MET A 39 -8.69 3.56 -32.21
C MET A 39 -9.56 4.19 -33.31
N LEU A 40 -10.70 4.80 -32.90
CA LEU A 40 -11.52 5.57 -33.84
C LEU A 40 -10.76 6.81 -34.30
N ASP A 41 -11.01 7.20 -35.58
CA ASP A 41 -10.35 8.36 -36.16
C ASP A 41 -10.58 9.63 -35.36
N GLY A 42 -9.51 10.39 -35.14
CA GLY A 42 -9.56 11.65 -34.41
C GLY A 42 -9.53 11.54 -32.89
N THR A 43 -9.58 10.35 -32.29
CA THR A 43 -9.42 10.24 -30.82
C THR A 43 -7.99 10.57 -30.39
N PRO A 44 -7.79 11.21 -29.21
CA PRO A 44 -6.43 11.51 -28.71
C PRO A 44 -5.53 10.28 -28.63
N VAL A 45 -6.07 9.16 -28.21
CA VAL A 45 -5.32 7.88 -28.10
C VAL A 45 -4.90 7.38 -29.47
N SER A 46 -5.78 7.40 -30.48
CA SER A 46 -5.46 7.02 -31.85
C SER A 46 -4.38 7.92 -32.46
N GLN A 47 -4.51 9.24 -32.30
CA GLN A 47 -3.51 10.21 -32.76
C GLN A 47 -2.14 9.98 -32.13
N GLY A 48 -2.09 9.79 -30.81
CA GLY A 48 -0.84 9.49 -30.10
C GLY A 48 -0.21 8.18 -30.55
N TRP A 49 -1.02 7.15 -30.76
CA TRP A 49 -0.54 5.86 -31.26
C TRP A 49 0.03 5.93 -32.69
N LEU A 50 -0.66 6.60 -33.61
CA LEU A 50 -0.18 6.81 -34.99
C LEU A 50 1.12 7.60 -35.02
N ALA A 51 1.19 8.71 -34.26
CA ALA A 51 2.39 9.51 -34.14
C ALA A 51 3.56 8.71 -33.52
N GLY A 52 3.31 7.94 -32.45
CA GLY A 52 4.31 7.07 -31.85
C GLY A 52 4.79 5.98 -32.80
N ARG A 53 3.90 5.35 -33.54
CA ARG A 53 4.28 4.37 -34.60
C ARG A 53 5.16 4.96 -35.66
N ALA A 54 4.89 6.18 -36.09
CA ALA A 54 5.73 6.87 -37.10
C ALA A 54 7.14 7.13 -36.55
N VAL A 55 7.28 7.49 -35.28
CA VAL A 55 8.58 7.79 -34.65
C VAL A 55 9.36 6.53 -34.26
N PHE A 56 8.72 5.58 -33.59
CA PHE A 56 9.43 4.38 -33.11
C PHE A 56 9.67 3.35 -34.21
N GLY A 57 8.77 3.20 -35.17
CA GLY A 57 8.88 2.21 -36.23
C GLY A 57 9.13 0.80 -35.67
N ARG A 58 10.33 0.27 -35.95
CA ARG A 58 10.78 -1.03 -35.41
C ARG A 58 11.57 -0.92 -34.09
N ARG A 59 11.86 0.30 -33.60
CA ARG A 59 12.63 0.56 -32.37
C ARG A 59 11.72 0.60 -31.14
N THR A 60 10.99 -0.47 -30.94
CA THR A 60 10.05 -0.60 -29.81
C THR A 60 10.70 -1.32 -28.64
N VAL A 61 10.18 -1.07 -27.43
CA VAL A 61 10.60 -1.75 -26.19
C VAL A 61 9.61 -2.87 -25.88
N ALA A 62 10.12 -4.07 -25.61
CA ALA A 62 9.26 -5.21 -25.27
C ALA A 62 8.37 -4.90 -24.05
N ALA A 63 7.06 -5.10 -24.19
CA ALA A 63 6.10 -4.89 -23.12
C ALA A 63 6.16 -6.03 -22.11
N THR A 64 6.63 -5.74 -20.89
CA THR A 64 6.45 -6.65 -19.76
C THR A 64 4.99 -6.69 -19.31
N ARG A 65 4.62 -7.67 -18.47
CA ARG A 65 3.27 -7.69 -17.86
C ARG A 65 2.96 -6.40 -17.08
N TRP A 66 3.97 -5.84 -16.43
CA TRP A 66 3.83 -4.61 -15.64
C TRP A 66 3.62 -3.36 -16.50
N VAL A 67 4.24 -3.30 -17.68
CA VAL A 67 3.97 -2.26 -18.66
C VAL A 67 2.54 -2.35 -19.16
N ARG A 68 2.05 -3.54 -19.49
CA ARG A 68 0.65 -3.74 -19.90
C ARG A 68 -0.34 -3.33 -18.81
N GLN A 69 -0.07 -3.70 -17.57
CA GLN A 69 -0.90 -3.32 -16.43
C GLN A 69 -0.87 -1.80 -16.20
N TRP A 70 0.31 -1.18 -16.28
CA TRP A 70 0.47 0.25 -16.15
C TRP A 70 -0.31 1.03 -17.21
N LEU A 71 -0.24 0.60 -18.48
CA LEU A 71 -1.01 1.21 -19.57
C LEU A 71 -2.51 1.00 -19.38
N ALA A 72 -2.94 -0.17 -18.90
CA ALA A 72 -4.34 -0.44 -18.62
C ALA A 72 -4.87 0.47 -17.49
N LEU A 73 -4.10 0.68 -16.42
CA LEU A 73 -4.47 1.58 -15.33
C LEU A 73 -4.52 3.05 -15.76
N ARG A 74 -3.56 3.50 -16.58
CA ARG A 74 -3.59 4.86 -17.13
C ARG A 74 -4.82 5.08 -18.01
N LEU A 75 -5.14 4.09 -18.83
CA LEU A 75 -6.31 4.11 -19.68
C LEU A 75 -7.60 4.14 -18.87
N GLN A 76 -7.66 3.34 -17.80
CA GLN A 76 -8.80 3.35 -16.87
C GLN A 76 -8.94 4.71 -16.19
N ALA A 77 -7.85 5.29 -15.67
CA ALA A 77 -7.85 6.61 -15.06
C ALA A 77 -8.36 7.68 -16.04
N TRP A 78 -7.89 7.66 -17.27
CA TRP A 78 -8.30 8.58 -18.32
C TRP A 78 -9.80 8.46 -18.65
N ARG A 79 -10.34 7.23 -18.76
CA ARG A 79 -11.77 6.97 -18.98
C ARG A 79 -12.64 7.45 -17.82
N GLU A 80 -12.13 7.34 -16.60
CA GLU A 80 -12.83 7.78 -15.38
C GLU A 80 -12.69 9.29 -15.14
N GLY A 81 -11.90 10.02 -15.95
CA GLY A 81 -11.54 11.40 -15.67
C GLY A 81 -10.72 11.57 -14.39
N ALA A 82 -10.10 10.49 -13.91
CA ALA A 82 -9.31 10.49 -12.70
C ALA A 82 -7.84 10.81 -13.01
N GLU A 83 -7.20 11.51 -12.09
CA GLU A 83 -5.78 11.82 -12.20
C GLU A 83 -4.89 10.57 -12.06
N PHE A 84 -3.74 10.58 -12.71
CA PHE A 84 -2.76 9.50 -12.67
C PHE A 84 -1.35 10.05 -12.45
N ASP A 85 -0.72 9.64 -11.36
CA ASP A 85 0.66 10.02 -11.03
C ASP A 85 1.68 9.26 -11.90
N THR A 86 2.04 9.82 -13.03
CA THR A 86 2.98 9.20 -13.98
C THR A 86 4.42 9.17 -13.46
N LEU A 87 4.77 9.98 -12.46
CA LEU A 87 6.13 10.06 -11.92
C LEU A 87 6.40 8.92 -10.94
N GLN A 88 5.46 8.60 -10.07
CA GLN A 88 5.65 7.60 -9.02
C GLN A 88 5.01 6.26 -9.36
N VAL A 89 3.86 6.24 -10.03
CA VAL A 89 3.19 5.01 -10.47
C VAL A 89 3.78 4.54 -11.79
N THR A 90 4.85 3.77 -11.68
CA THR A 90 5.60 3.20 -12.82
C THR A 90 5.37 1.69 -12.92
N PRO A 91 5.74 1.04 -14.04
CA PRO A 91 5.74 -0.42 -14.11
C PRO A 91 6.52 -1.10 -12.99
N HIS A 92 7.66 -0.51 -12.58
CA HIS A 92 8.43 -1.01 -11.44
C HIS A 92 7.68 -0.87 -10.12
N TYR A 93 7.01 0.26 -9.88
CA TYR A 93 6.17 0.44 -8.70
C TYR A 93 5.07 -0.63 -8.64
N LEU A 94 4.37 -0.90 -9.74
CA LEU A 94 3.33 -1.93 -9.81
C LEU A 94 3.86 -3.33 -9.49
N SER A 95 5.08 -3.64 -9.94
CA SER A 95 5.72 -4.93 -9.60
C SER A 95 5.94 -5.13 -8.10
N GLN A 96 6.00 -4.06 -7.33
CA GLN A 96 6.19 -4.09 -5.87
C GLN A 96 4.88 -4.21 -5.10
N LEU A 97 3.73 -3.96 -5.75
CA LEU A 97 2.41 -4.05 -5.10
C LEU A 97 1.89 -5.48 -5.02
N GLU A 98 2.27 -6.36 -5.95
CA GLU A 98 1.64 -7.66 -6.15
C GLU A 98 1.95 -8.64 -5.01
N PRO A 99 0.96 -8.94 -4.15
CA PRO A 99 1.05 -10.02 -3.18
C PRO A 99 0.71 -11.36 -3.86
N SER A 100 1.16 -12.47 -3.28
CA SER A 100 0.76 -13.81 -3.73
C SER A 100 -0.67 -14.19 -3.35
N HIS A 101 -1.23 -13.50 -2.35
CA HIS A 101 -2.58 -13.75 -1.80
C HIS A 101 -3.28 -12.41 -1.57
N CYS A 102 -4.60 -12.42 -1.73
CA CYS A 102 -5.43 -11.26 -1.43
C CYS A 102 -5.36 -10.94 0.08
N PRO A 103 -5.06 -9.70 0.50
CA PRO A 103 -5.03 -9.35 1.91
C PRO A 103 -6.41 -9.40 2.59
N VAL A 104 -7.49 -9.37 1.82
CA VAL A 104 -8.87 -9.41 2.31
C VAL A 104 -9.37 -10.85 2.43
N THR A 105 -9.37 -11.60 1.33
CA THR A 105 -9.87 -12.99 1.31
C THR A 105 -8.86 -14.00 1.83
N ARG A 106 -7.56 -13.65 1.83
CA ARG A 106 -6.41 -14.53 2.13
C ARG A 106 -6.26 -15.70 1.15
N LEU A 107 -7.04 -15.72 0.07
CA LEU A 107 -6.93 -16.71 -0.98
C LEU A 107 -5.78 -16.37 -1.96
N PRO A 108 -5.18 -17.38 -2.62
CA PRO A 108 -4.18 -17.15 -3.65
C PRO A 108 -4.73 -16.28 -4.78
N LEU A 109 -3.97 -15.27 -5.20
CA LEU A 109 -4.32 -14.45 -6.35
C LEU A 109 -3.90 -15.15 -7.64
N GLY A 110 -4.84 -15.30 -8.57
CA GLY A 110 -4.55 -15.93 -9.87
C GLY A 110 -5.79 -16.20 -10.71
N GLY A 111 -5.55 -16.69 -11.93
CA GLY A 111 -6.63 -17.03 -12.85
C GLY A 111 -7.40 -15.83 -13.40
N SER A 112 -8.62 -16.11 -13.91
CA SER A 112 -9.51 -15.12 -14.55
C SER A 112 -10.84 -14.90 -13.81
N GLY A 113 -11.10 -15.67 -12.72
CA GLY A 113 -12.32 -15.59 -11.92
C GLY A 113 -12.27 -14.55 -10.80
N ASP A 114 -12.97 -14.84 -9.73
CA ASP A 114 -13.12 -13.95 -8.56
C ASP A 114 -11.80 -13.69 -7.83
N GLU A 115 -10.84 -14.61 -7.90
CA GLU A 115 -9.52 -14.47 -7.32
C GLU A 115 -8.48 -13.86 -8.28
N ALA A 116 -8.91 -13.39 -9.46
CA ALA A 116 -8.03 -12.67 -10.37
C ALA A 116 -7.49 -11.39 -9.72
N PRO A 117 -6.18 -11.12 -9.83
CA PRO A 117 -5.59 -9.92 -9.24
C PRO A 117 -6.09 -8.64 -9.93
N VAL A 118 -6.59 -7.71 -9.16
CA VAL A 118 -7.03 -6.39 -9.61
C VAL A 118 -6.29 -5.32 -8.82
N THR A 119 -5.64 -4.39 -9.54
CA THR A 119 -5.07 -3.20 -8.91
C THR A 119 -6.14 -2.12 -8.81
N CYS A 120 -6.42 -1.69 -7.60
CA CYS A 120 -7.46 -0.70 -7.33
C CYS A 120 -6.96 0.41 -6.38
N ARG A 121 -7.70 1.51 -6.33
CA ARG A 121 -7.49 2.59 -5.39
C ARG A 121 -8.12 2.24 -4.04
N LEU A 122 -7.44 2.56 -2.95
CA LEU A 122 -8.01 2.44 -1.61
C LEU A 122 -9.13 3.45 -1.35
N ARG A 123 -9.06 4.61 -2.03
CA ARG A 123 -10.09 5.66 -2.01
C ARG A 123 -10.56 5.94 -3.43
N ARG A 124 -11.85 5.93 -3.63
CA ARG A 124 -12.46 6.18 -4.97
C ARG A 124 -12.32 7.62 -5.43
N ASP A 125 -12.37 8.57 -4.50
CA ASP A 125 -12.25 10.00 -4.73
C ASP A 125 -10.81 10.47 -4.94
N ALA A 126 -9.82 9.59 -4.71
CA ALA A 126 -8.42 9.88 -4.93
C ALA A 126 -7.97 9.49 -6.35
N GLY A 127 -6.97 10.18 -6.89
CA GLY A 127 -6.28 9.77 -8.13
C GLY A 127 -5.52 8.45 -7.99
N TYR A 128 -5.02 7.94 -9.12
CA TYR A 128 -4.13 6.78 -9.16
C TYR A 128 -2.71 7.21 -8.76
N ALA A 129 -2.43 7.23 -7.48
CA ALA A 129 -1.18 7.73 -6.93
C ALA A 129 -0.46 6.70 -6.06
N ALA A 130 0.85 6.84 -5.92
CA ALA A 130 1.66 6.00 -5.06
C ALA A 130 1.21 6.12 -3.59
N GLY A 131 1.07 4.98 -2.93
CA GLY A 131 0.55 4.90 -1.56
C GLY A 131 -0.97 4.69 -1.47
N GLN A 132 -1.70 4.84 -2.59
CA GLN A 132 -3.15 4.68 -2.67
C GLN A 132 -3.58 3.44 -3.47
N LEU A 133 -2.62 2.70 -4.03
CA LEU A 133 -2.90 1.52 -4.84
C LEU A 133 -2.64 0.24 -4.04
N VAL A 134 -3.51 -0.73 -4.25
CA VAL A 134 -3.42 -2.08 -3.67
C VAL A 134 -3.84 -3.11 -4.70
N VAL A 135 -3.32 -4.34 -4.58
CA VAL A 135 -3.79 -5.47 -5.39
C VAL A 135 -4.66 -6.37 -4.53
N LEU A 136 -5.89 -6.57 -4.97
CA LEU A 136 -6.90 -7.41 -4.34
C LEU A 136 -7.37 -8.48 -5.32
N SER A 137 -8.09 -9.49 -4.83
CA SER A 137 -8.92 -10.33 -5.69
C SER A 137 -10.05 -9.49 -6.31
N ARG A 138 -10.54 -9.90 -7.46
CA ARG A 138 -11.64 -9.20 -8.16
C ARG A 138 -12.84 -9.01 -7.25
N ARG A 139 -13.23 -10.06 -6.51
CA ARG A 139 -14.32 -10.03 -5.54
C ARG A 139 -14.10 -8.94 -4.48
N ALA A 140 -12.93 -8.92 -3.83
CA ALA A 140 -12.63 -7.92 -2.82
C ALA A 140 -12.51 -6.50 -3.39
N ALA A 141 -12.02 -6.35 -4.63
CA ALA A 141 -11.95 -5.05 -5.31
C ALA A 141 -13.33 -4.51 -5.66
N GLN A 142 -14.27 -5.37 -6.08
CA GLN A 142 -15.67 -5.00 -6.34
C GLN A 142 -16.37 -4.58 -5.04
N ALA A 143 -16.23 -5.36 -3.98
CA ALA A 143 -16.77 -5.03 -2.66
C ALA A 143 -16.22 -3.68 -2.15
N MET A 144 -14.91 -3.43 -2.29
CA MET A 144 -14.31 -2.15 -1.88
C MET A 144 -14.81 -0.97 -2.73
N ALA A 145 -15.21 -1.21 -3.98
CA ALA A 145 -15.75 -0.18 -4.84
C ALA A 145 -17.18 0.24 -4.47
N SER A 146 -17.93 -0.57 -3.71
CA SER A 146 -19.33 -0.33 -3.37
C SER A 146 -19.54 0.38 -2.02
N VAL A 147 -18.56 0.30 -1.09
CA VAL A 147 -18.70 0.78 0.28
C VAL A 147 -17.50 1.61 0.74
N ASP A 148 -17.72 2.45 1.75
CA ASP A 148 -16.64 3.08 2.53
C ASP A 148 -16.21 2.21 3.73
N ALA A 149 -15.16 2.65 4.47
CA ALA A 149 -14.66 1.89 5.61
C ALA A 149 -15.68 1.72 6.75
N ALA A 150 -16.54 2.72 7.00
CA ALA A 150 -17.55 2.67 8.04
C ALA A 150 -18.70 1.72 7.66
N GLN A 151 -19.12 1.77 6.41
CA GLN A 151 -20.13 0.85 5.86
C GLN A 151 -19.62 -0.60 5.86
N ALA A 152 -18.36 -0.81 5.47
CA ALA A 152 -17.73 -2.12 5.50
C ALA A 152 -17.65 -2.69 6.92
N LEU A 153 -17.33 -1.85 7.92
CA LEU A 153 -17.30 -2.25 9.33
C LEU A 153 -18.70 -2.59 9.84
N ALA A 154 -19.70 -1.77 9.55
CA ALA A 154 -21.09 -2.05 9.93
C ALA A 154 -21.62 -3.36 9.31
N LEU A 155 -21.22 -3.64 8.07
CA LEU A 155 -21.54 -4.90 7.39
C LEU A 155 -20.85 -6.10 8.06
N ALA A 156 -19.56 -5.94 8.40
CA ALA A 156 -18.84 -6.96 9.15
C ALA A 156 -19.48 -7.28 10.50
N ASP A 157 -19.86 -6.23 11.26
CA ASP A 157 -20.53 -6.39 12.55
C ASP A 157 -21.91 -7.08 12.44
N ARG A 158 -22.64 -6.79 11.36
CA ARG A 158 -23.90 -7.47 11.07
C ARG A 158 -23.67 -8.96 10.78
N LEU A 159 -22.75 -9.27 9.87
CA LEU A 159 -22.43 -10.65 9.50
C LEU A 159 -21.84 -11.45 10.67
N ALA A 160 -21.09 -10.81 11.56
CA ALA A 160 -20.58 -11.47 12.78
C ALA A 160 -21.71 -11.92 13.72
N ARG A 161 -22.88 -11.25 13.72
CA ARG A 161 -24.05 -11.61 14.52
C ARG A 161 -25.00 -12.56 13.83
N GLU A 162 -25.19 -12.39 12.53
CA GLU A 162 -26.21 -13.09 11.73
C GLU A 162 -25.64 -14.32 11.00
N GLY A 163 -24.33 -14.34 10.80
CA GLY A 163 -23.66 -15.34 9.96
C GLY A 163 -23.81 -15.04 8.47
N GLY A 164 -23.30 -15.96 7.64
CA GLY A 164 -23.38 -15.86 6.20
C GLY A 164 -22.30 -15.00 5.56
N ASP A 165 -22.52 -14.60 4.31
CA ASP A 165 -21.65 -13.74 3.53
C ASP A 165 -22.46 -12.72 2.72
N VAL A 166 -21.78 -11.67 2.27
CA VAL A 166 -22.28 -10.70 1.29
C VAL A 166 -21.22 -10.53 0.22
N GLU A 167 -21.58 -10.60 -1.05
CA GLU A 167 -20.65 -10.58 -2.19
C GLU A 167 -19.56 -11.67 -2.09
N GLY A 168 -19.87 -12.81 -1.42
CA GLY A 168 -18.94 -13.90 -1.18
C GLY A 168 -17.82 -13.56 -0.18
N LEU A 169 -18.01 -12.53 0.64
CA LEU A 169 -17.11 -12.13 1.73
C LEU A 169 -17.80 -12.35 3.09
N ASP A 170 -17.16 -13.11 3.97
CA ASP A 170 -17.59 -13.32 5.36
C ASP A 170 -17.31 -12.10 6.26
N ALA A 171 -17.74 -12.15 7.50
CA ALA A 171 -17.52 -11.08 8.49
C ALA A 171 -16.04 -10.70 8.65
N ASP A 172 -15.15 -11.70 8.63
CA ASP A 172 -13.72 -11.51 8.78
C ASP A 172 -13.12 -10.82 7.56
N ALA A 173 -13.52 -11.19 6.34
CA ALA A 173 -13.10 -10.54 5.11
C ALA A 173 -13.58 -9.08 5.04
N TRP A 174 -14.83 -8.82 5.42
CA TRP A 174 -15.36 -7.45 5.52
C TRP A 174 -14.62 -6.61 6.58
N THR A 175 -14.26 -7.20 7.72
CA THR A 175 -13.44 -6.51 8.74
C THR A 175 -12.04 -6.18 8.20
N ARG A 176 -11.42 -7.10 7.45
CA ARG A 176 -10.12 -6.86 6.79
C ARG A 176 -10.23 -5.77 5.72
N LEU A 177 -11.30 -5.77 4.95
CA LEU A 177 -11.56 -4.75 3.93
C LEU A 177 -11.75 -3.38 4.56
N ALA A 178 -12.56 -3.27 5.62
CA ALA A 178 -12.76 -2.04 6.39
C ALA A 178 -11.45 -1.50 6.97
N THR A 179 -10.64 -2.39 7.55
CA THR A 179 -9.30 -2.03 8.05
C THR A 179 -8.44 -1.46 6.93
N LEU A 180 -8.38 -2.14 5.79
CA LEU A 180 -7.56 -1.74 4.66
C LEU A 180 -7.99 -0.36 4.10
N ALA A 181 -9.29 -0.15 3.91
CA ALA A 181 -9.84 1.12 3.46
C ALA A 181 -9.55 2.26 4.44
N SER A 182 -9.63 2.00 5.76
CA SER A 182 -9.38 2.99 6.81
C SER A 182 -7.93 3.49 6.85
N LEU A 183 -6.95 2.69 6.38
CA LEU A 183 -5.54 3.12 6.34
C LEU A 183 -5.32 4.36 5.46
N ALA A 184 -6.12 4.49 4.41
CA ALA A 184 -6.03 5.55 3.42
C ALA A 184 -7.05 6.68 3.62
N GLN A 185 -7.87 6.63 4.67
CA GLN A 185 -8.81 7.67 5.06
C GLN A 185 -8.25 8.46 6.24
N GLN A 186 -8.46 9.78 6.21
CA GLN A 186 -8.15 10.63 7.35
C GLN A 186 -9.29 10.51 8.37
N LEU A 187 -8.99 9.87 9.50
CA LEU A 187 -9.95 9.63 10.58
C LEU A 187 -9.60 10.44 11.82
N PRO A 188 -10.60 10.85 12.62
CA PRO A 188 -10.35 11.32 13.97
C PRO A 188 -9.57 10.29 14.79
N GLN A 189 -8.62 10.75 15.62
CA GLN A 189 -7.74 9.88 16.41
C GLN A 189 -8.50 8.79 17.18
N VAL A 190 -9.62 9.13 17.80
CA VAL A 190 -10.47 8.20 18.57
C VAL A 190 -11.08 7.11 17.68
N GLN A 191 -11.47 7.46 16.46
CA GLN A 191 -12.00 6.48 15.51
C GLN A 191 -10.90 5.56 15.02
N ALA A 192 -9.76 6.13 14.59
CA ALA A 192 -8.61 5.35 14.12
C ALA A 192 -8.10 4.37 15.21
N ALA A 193 -8.09 4.79 16.49
CA ALA A 193 -7.67 3.97 17.62
C ALA A 193 -8.59 2.77 17.89
N ARG A 194 -9.86 2.85 17.51
CA ARG A 194 -10.85 1.78 17.75
C ARG A 194 -10.90 0.73 16.65
N ILE A 195 -10.30 1.01 15.48
CA ILE A 195 -10.25 0.05 14.38
C ILE A 195 -9.18 -1.01 14.68
N ALA A 196 -9.59 -2.26 14.75
CA ALA A 196 -8.67 -3.39 14.90
C ALA A 196 -7.80 -3.55 13.63
N LEU A 197 -6.51 -3.76 13.80
CA LEU A 197 -5.58 -3.94 12.68
C LEU A 197 -5.67 -5.37 12.11
N ARG A 198 -6.78 -5.67 11.45
CA ARG A 198 -7.03 -7.00 10.85
C ARG A 198 -6.27 -7.23 9.53
N VAL A 199 -5.62 -6.20 9.01
CA VAL A 199 -4.67 -6.25 7.89
C VAL A 199 -3.50 -5.34 8.21
N LEU A 200 -2.30 -5.89 8.25
CA LEU A 200 -1.08 -5.08 8.25
C LEU A 200 -0.96 -4.33 6.92
N PRO A 201 -0.49 -3.09 6.91
CA PRO A 201 -0.39 -2.31 5.68
C PRO A 201 0.31 -3.10 4.57
N PRO A 202 -0.33 -3.31 3.41
CA PRO A 202 0.32 -3.92 2.26
C PRO A 202 1.53 -3.11 1.81
N ASN A 203 2.43 -3.77 1.05
CA ASN A 203 3.60 -3.08 0.54
C ASN A 203 3.21 -1.82 -0.25
N ARG A 204 3.90 -0.71 0.01
CA ARG A 204 3.67 0.59 -0.62
C ARG A 204 2.33 1.28 -0.29
N VAL A 205 1.48 0.72 0.55
CA VAL A 205 0.29 1.43 1.04
C VAL A 205 0.70 2.47 2.08
N ARG A 206 0.19 3.68 1.92
CA ARG A 206 0.41 4.81 2.83
C ARG A 206 -0.61 4.76 3.98
N VAL A 207 -0.13 4.78 5.21
CA VAL A 207 -1.00 4.84 6.41
C VAL A 207 -1.14 6.30 6.83
N LEU A 208 -2.35 6.82 6.76
CA LEU A 208 -2.63 8.23 7.06
C LEU A 208 -2.73 8.49 8.58
N ASN A 209 -3.33 7.57 9.31
CA ASN A 209 -3.63 7.77 10.72
C ASN A 209 -2.46 7.36 11.62
N PRO A 210 -1.91 8.27 12.43
CA PRO A 210 -0.79 7.95 13.33
C PRO A 210 -1.07 6.79 14.28
N ALA A 211 -2.31 6.68 14.81
CA ALA A 211 -2.71 5.56 15.66
C ALA A 211 -2.55 4.21 14.95
N GLN A 212 -2.99 4.10 13.68
CA GLN A 212 -2.85 2.86 12.90
C GLN A 212 -1.40 2.61 12.49
N GLY A 213 -0.62 3.67 12.26
CA GLY A 213 0.82 3.57 12.04
C GLY A 213 1.55 2.97 13.25
N LEU A 214 1.26 3.46 14.46
CA LEU A 214 1.78 2.89 15.71
C LEU A 214 1.33 1.45 15.93
N GLN A 215 0.06 1.17 15.68
CA GLN A 215 -0.53 -0.16 15.78
C GLN A 215 0.22 -1.17 14.90
N ALA A 216 0.44 -0.84 13.63
CA ALA A 216 1.18 -1.68 12.69
C ALA A 216 2.64 -1.87 13.10
N LEU A 217 3.31 -0.78 13.48
CA LEU A 217 4.70 -0.81 13.90
C LEU A 217 4.91 -1.67 15.15
N LEU A 218 4.11 -1.46 16.20
CA LEU A 218 4.20 -2.24 17.44
C LEU A 218 3.88 -3.71 17.19
N THR A 219 2.89 -4.04 16.39
CA THR A 219 2.55 -5.42 16.02
C THR A 219 3.76 -6.13 15.42
N LEU A 220 4.42 -5.52 14.45
CA LEU A 220 5.60 -6.09 13.79
C LEU A 220 6.81 -6.21 14.74
N ARG A 221 6.94 -5.29 15.70
CA ARG A 221 8.11 -5.24 16.57
C ARG A 221 8.01 -6.15 17.79
N LEU A 222 6.82 -6.31 18.34
CA LEU A 222 6.61 -7.15 19.51
C LEU A 222 6.69 -8.65 19.21
N GLN A 223 6.55 -9.06 17.94
CA GLN A 223 6.72 -10.46 17.54
C GLN A 223 8.19 -10.93 17.62
N ALA A 224 9.14 -10.07 17.25
CA ALA A 224 10.54 -10.49 17.09
C ALA A 224 11.22 -10.79 18.44
N ALA A 225 12.21 -11.71 18.43
CA ALA A 225 13.02 -12.03 19.62
C ALA A 225 13.55 -10.77 20.32
N GLY A 226 13.51 -10.72 21.64
CA GLY A 226 13.84 -9.53 22.44
C GLY A 226 12.72 -8.49 22.52
N TRP A 227 11.48 -8.89 22.24
CA TRP A 227 10.29 -8.02 22.30
C TRP A 227 10.14 -7.27 23.63
N SER A 228 10.42 -7.91 24.78
CA SER A 228 10.29 -7.30 26.10
C SER A 228 11.24 -6.12 26.30
N ARG A 229 12.48 -6.22 25.81
CA ARG A 229 13.43 -5.10 25.84
C ARG A 229 12.92 -3.92 24.98
N ARG A 230 12.39 -4.24 23.79
CA ARG A 230 11.82 -3.20 22.92
C ARG A 230 10.58 -2.56 23.51
N ALA A 231 9.69 -3.35 24.10
CA ALA A 231 8.53 -2.82 24.79
C ALA A 231 8.92 -1.86 25.92
N ARG A 232 9.94 -2.22 26.70
CA ARG A 232 10.48 -1.34 27.74
C ARG A 232 11.04 -0.04 27.13
N ALA A 233 11.85 -0.14 26.06
CA ALA A 233 12.39 1.04 25.39
C ALA A 233 11.29 1.95 24.82
N VAL A 234 10.18 1.39 24.31
CA VAL A 234 9.00 2.18 23.91
C VAL A 234 8.34 2.84 25.10
N ALA A 235 8.17 2.12 26.22
CA ALA A 235 7.60 2.68 27.45
C ALA A 235 8.42 3.86 27.99
N ASP A 236 9.75 3.79 27.87
CA ASP A 236 10.65 4.86 28.30
C ASP A 236 10.52 6.15 27.45
N LEU A 237 10.03 6.06 26.21
CA LEU A 237 9.72 7.22 25.36
C LEU A 237 8.39 7.90 25.74
N LEU A 238 7.53 7.24 26.49
CA LEU A 238 6.23 7.81 26.85
C LEU A 238 6.37 8.81 27.99
N PRO A 239 5.86 10.06 27.83
CA PRO A 239 6.14 11.15 28.77
C PRO A 239 5.43 10.99 30.12
N ARG A 240 4.26 10.34 30.16
CA ARG A 240 3.40 10.26 31.36
C ARG A 240 3.35 8.85 31.94
N ALA A 241 3.22 8.75 33.24
CA ALA A 241 3.17 7.49 33.95
C ALA A 241 1.89 6.67 33.67
N ASP A 242 0.76 7.35 33.48
CA ASP A 242 -0.52 6.74 33.09
C ASP A 242 -0.44 6.10 31.71
N LEU A 243 0.15 6.80 30.74
CA LEU A 243 0.41 6.26 29.40
C LEU A 243 1.32 5.03 29.43
N ARG A 244 2.38 5.06 30.25
CA ARG A 244 3.27 3.90 30.44
C ARG A 244 2.54 2.71 31.06
N HIS A 245 1.66 2.97 32.01
CA HIS A 245 0.84 1.93 32.62
C HIS A 245 -0.08 1.26 31.60
N ASP A 246 -0.87 2.05 30.83
CA ASP A 246 -1.79 1.50 29.84
C ASP A 246 -1.08 0.86 28.67
N PHE A 247 0.05 1.40 28.24
CA PHE A 247 0.92 0.75 27.26
C PHE A 247 1.38 -0.64 27.75
N ASN A 248 1.82 -0.78 28.99
CA ASN A 248 2.26 -2.06 29.53
C ASN A 248 1.09 -3.06 29.63
N LEU A 249 -0.13 -2.61 29.95
CA LEU A 249 -1.33 -3.44 29.92
C LEU A 249 -1.66 -3.92 28.48
N PHE A 250 -1.52 -3.04 27.50
CA PHE A 250 -1.66 -3.39 26.10
C PHE A 250 -0.59 -4.42 25.68
N VAL A 251 0.69 -4.15 25.99
CA VAL A 251 1.80 -5.07 25.67
C VAL A 251 1.56 -6.44 26.28
N GLY A 252 1.13 -6.53 27.53
CA GLY A 252 0.79 -7.81 28.16
C GLY A 252 -0.34 -8.56 27.44
N ALA A 253 -1.37 -7.83 27.00
CA ALA A 253 -2.48 -8.44 26.26
C ALA A 253 -2.07 -8.97 24.88
N ILE A 254 -1.36 -8.16 24.10
CA ILE A 254 -0.94 -8.57 22.73
C ILE A 254 0.17 -9.63 22.78
N ALA A 255 1.14 -9.52 23.69
CA ALA A 255 2.22 -10.48 23.84
C ALA A 255 1.69 -11.89 24.12
N ALA A 256 0.68 -12.03 24.97
CA ALA A 256 0.05 -13.33 25.22
C ALA A 256 -0.48 -13.99 23.94
N ARG A 257 -1.00 -13.20 22.99
CA ARG A 257 -1.47 -13.69 21.69
C ARG A 257 -0.30 -13.97 20.73
N LEU A 258 0.69 -13.10 20.69
CA LEU A 258 1.84 -13.26 19.80
C LEU A 258 2.71 -14.46 20.19
N MET A 259 2.84 -14.75 21.49
CA MET A 259 3.58 -15.91 21.98
C MET A 259 2.90 -17.25 21.68
N SER A 260 1.60 -17.26 21.43
CA SER A 260 0.87 -18.47 21.02
C SER A 260 1.02 -18.78 19.52
N ILE A 261 1.65 -17.89 18.74
CA ILE A 261 1.89 -18.10 17.32
C ILE A 261 3.04 -19.13 17.12
N PRO A 262 2.81 -20.27 16.46
CA PRO A 262 3.87 -21.25 16.24
C PRO A 262 5.03 -20.68 15.41
N ALA A 263 6.25 -20.92 15.84
CA ALA A 263 7.46 -20.49 15.10
C ALA A 263 7.64 -21.25 13.77
N THR A 264 6.92 -22.36 13.58
CA THR A 264 6.96 -23.19 12.37
C THR A 264 6.18 -22.62 11.20
N LEU A 265 5.33 -21.61 11.43
CA LEU A 265 4.55 -20.97 10.37
C LEU A 265 5.46 -20.30 9.35
N ASN A 266 5.06 -20.36 8.07
CA ASN A 266 5.73 -19.60 7.04
C ASN A 266 5.50 -18.07 7.24
N PRO A 267 6.30 -17.20 6.59
CA PRO A 267 6.22 -15.75 6.82
C PRO A 267 4.83 -15.13 6.54
N ARG A 268 4.06 -15.70 5.63
CA ARG A 268 2.69 -15.26 5.32
C ARG A 268 1.71 -15.66 6.43
N GLU A 269 1.77 -16.90 6.86
CA GLU A 269 0.94 -17.40 7.97
C GLU A 269 1.26 -16.67 9.26
N GLN A 270 2.53 -16.40 9.53
CA GLN A 270 2.94 -15.55 10.66
C GLN A 270 2.31 -14.16 10.57
N ARG A 271 2.31 -13.55 9.38
CA ARG A 271 1.65 -12.27 9.15
C ARG A 271 0.16 -12.33 9.46
N TRP A 272 -0.54 -13.36 8.98
CA TRP A 272 -1.97 -13.54 9.25
C TRP A 272 -2.26 -13.76 10.74
N ALA A 273 -1.42 -14.54 11.42
CA ALA A 273 -1.56 -14.74 12.87
C ALA A 273 -1.36 -13.45 13.67
N LEU A 274 -0.44 -12.56 13.22
CA LEU A 274 -0.27 -11.22 13.78
C LEU A 274 -1.53 -10.35 13.60
N GLU A 275 -2.11 -10.38 12.41
CA GLU A 275 -3.35 -9.68 12.09
C GLU A 275 -4.53 -10.23 12.91
N ASP A 276 -4.59 -11.55 13.10
CA ASP A 276 -5.64 -12.22 13.87
C ASP A 276 -5.53 -11.98 15.38
N ALA A 277 -4.34 -11.67 15.90
CA ALA A 277 -4.18 -11.25 17.29
C ALA A 277 -5.04 -10.03 17.64
N TRP A 278 -5.35 -9.20 16.66
CA TRP A 278 -6.22 -8.02 16.80
C TRP A 278 -7.72 -8.34 16.80
N ALA A 279 -8.13 -9.60 16.55
CA ALA A 279 -9.51 -10.03 16.76
C ALA A 279 -9.85 -10.13 18.26
N ASP A 280 -8.84 -10.23 19.12
CA ASP A 280 -9.04 -10.34 20.56
C ASP A 280 -9.57 -9.04 21.15
N GLY A 281 -10.77 -9.06 21.71
CA GLY A 281 -11.41 -7.88 22.29
C GLY A 281 -10.64 -7.29 23.50
N ARG A 282 -9.80 -8.08 24.20
CA ARG A 282 -8.94 -7.56 25.27
C ARG A 282 -7.79 -6.75 24.68
N VAL A 283 -7.17 -7.24 23.61
CA VAL A 283 -6.12 -6.50 22.88
C VAL A 283 -6.67 -5.18 22.37
N GLN A 284 -7.82 -5.19 21.71
CA GLN A 284 -8.45 -3.98 21.17
C GLN A 284 -8.80 -2.97 22.28
N ARG A 285 -9.43 -3.41 23.38
CA ARG A 285 -9.77 -2.50 24.49
C ARG A 285 -8.52 -1.87 25.11
N ARG A 286 -7.47 -2.66 25.38
CA ARG A 286 -6.22 -2.14 25.95
C ARG A 286 -5.48 -1.20 25.01
N TRP A 287 -5.49 -1.50 23.72
CA TRP A 287 -4.97 -0.60 22.70
C TRP A 287 -5.72 0.73 22.66
N ALA A 288 -7.05 0.68 22.59
CA ALA A 288 -7.88 1.88 22.54
C ALA A 288 -7.68 2.75 23.79
N GLN A 289 -7.65 2.13 25.01
CA GLN A 289 -7.38 2.84 26.26
C GLN A 289 -6.05 3.58 26.23
N PHE A 290 -5.00 2.95 25.73
CA PHE A 290 -3.67 3.56 25.60
C PHE A 290 -3.66 4.71 24.60
N VAL A 291 -4.14 4.47 23.36
CA VAL A 291 -3.94 5.43 22.26
C VAL A 291 -4.89 6.63 22.31
N VAL A 292 -6.12 6.45 22.85
CA VAL A 292 -7.09 7.55 22.95
C VAL A 292 -6.61 8.66 23.90
N GLN A 293 -5.71 8.36 24.82
CA GLN A 293 -5.10 9.37 25.72
C GLN A 293 -4.06 10.26 25.01
N MET A 294 -3.66 9.89 23.80
CA MET A 294 -2.74 10.66 22.97
C MET A 294 -3.50 11.39 21.87
N SER A 295 -3.10 12.62 21.62
CA SER A 295 -3.50 13.32 20.39
C SER A 295 -2.88 12.68 19.15
N ALA A 296 -3.38 13.02 17.98
CA ALA A 296 -2.77 12.59 16.71
C ALA A 296 -1.30 13.07 16.60
N ALA A 297 -1.02 14.30 17.07
CA ALA A 297 0.33 14.85 17.08
C ALA A 297 1.29 14.10 18.01
N GLU A 298 0.85 13.71 19.21
CA GLU A 298 1.65 12.91 20.14
C GLU A 298 1.91 11.50 19.58
N SER A 299 0.91 10.88 18.98
CA SER A 299 1.06 9.59 18.29
C SER A 299 2.04 9.68 17.12
N GLU A 300 2.00 10.79 16.39
CA GLU A 300 2.92 11.12 15.31
C GLU A 300 4.35 11.28 15.82
N ALA A 301 4.55 12.07 16.89
CA ALA A 301 5.85 12.30 17.50
C ALA A 301 6.45 10.98 18.02
N LEU A 302 5.64 10.12 18.63
CA LEU A 302 6.09 8.80 19.09
C LEU A 302 6.52 7.91 17.91
N LEU A 303 5.78 7.90 16.80
CA LEU A 303 6.18 7.19 15.58
C LEU A 303 7.53 7.65 15.08
N GLN A 304 7.76 8.97 15.04
CA GLN A 304 9.04 9.54 14.61
C GLN A 304 10.17 9.15 15.56
N GLN A 305 9.98 9.27 16.86
CA GLN A 305 10.97 8.86 17.85
C GLN A 305 11.32 7.36 17.74
N LEU A 306 10.33 6.49 17.48
CA LEU A 306 10.57 5.07 17.26
C LEU A 306 11.37 4.82 15.96
N ALA A 307 11.13 5.60 14.93
CA ALA A 307 11.89 5.52 13.68
C ALA A 307 13.35 5.97 13.89
N ASP A 308 13.57 7.10 14.53
CA ASP A 308 14.89 7.72 14.75
C ASP A 308 15.76 6.88 15.70
N SER A 309 15.15 6.28 16.72
CA SER A 309 15.85 5.38 17.66
C SER A 309 16.22 4.00 17.07
N GLY A 310 15.85 3.73 15.83
CA GLY A 310 16.02 2.41 15.21
C GLY A 310 15.14 1.31 15.82
N LEU A 311 14.32 1.64 16.83
CA LEU A 311 13.38 0.71 17.45
C LEU A 311 12.30 0.25 16.47
N ALA A 312 11.99 1.06 15.47
CA ALA A 312 11.02 0.73 14.44
C ALA A 312 11.38 -0.55 13.66
N GLY A 313 12.66 -0.80 13.36
CA GLY A 313 13.17 -1.94 12.57
C GLY A 313 12.50 -2.11 11.19
N VAL A 314 11.61 -1.21 10.87
CA VAL A 314 11.04 -0.93 9.56
C VAL A 314 11.41 0.49 9.22
N ARG A 315 11.68 0.76 7.96
CA ARG A 315 11.92 2.11 7.51
C ARG A 315 10.58 2.83 7.48
N VAL A 316 10.41 3.81 8.35
CA VAL A 316 9.26 4.72 8.30
C VAL A 316 9.64 5.86 7.35
N LEU A 317 9.02 5.90 6.18
CA LEU A 317 9.17 7.01 5.26
C LEU A 317 8.04 8.00 5.53
N VAL A 318 8.40 9.16 6.06
CA VAL A 318 7.48 10.29 6.17
C VAL A 318 7.42 10.96 4.80
N HIS A 319 6.23 11.04 4.23
CA HIS A 319 6.01 11.83 3.02
C HIS A 319 5.61 13.23 3.45
N GLU A 320 6.57 14.14 3.40
CA GLU A 320 6.30 15.56 3.60
C GLU A 320 5.46 16.12 2.46
N SER A 321 4.67 17.15 2.77
CA SER A 321 3.76 17.78 1.80
C SER A 321 4.49 18.32 0.57
N ALA A 322 5.76 18.70 0.68
CA ALA A 322 6.57 19.21 -0.44
C ALA A 322 6.97 18.15 -1.47
N THR A 323 6.98 16.85 -1.10
CA THR A 323 7.32 15.74 -2.01
C THR A 323 6.08 14.98 -2.50
N ALA A 324 4.91 15.33 -2.00
CA ALA A 324 3.64 14.80 -2.49
C ALA A 324 3.22 15.61 -3.72
N THR A 325 2.68 14.92 -4.70
CA THR A 325 2.17 15.48 -5.94
C THR A 325 1.18 16.62 -5.67
N GLU A 326 1.58 17.86 -5.93
CA GLU A 326 0.84 19.09 -5.57
C GLU A 326 -0.53 19.22 -6.27
N ALA A 327 -0.76 18.47 -7.36
CA ALA A 327 -1.98 18.56 -8.17
C ALA A 327 -3.10 17.63 -7.71
N TRP A 328 -2.90 16.80 -6.70
CA TRP A 328 -3.80 15.69 -6.39
C TRP A 328 -4.59 15.97 -5.11
N ALA A 329 -5.92 15.84 -5.15
CA ALA A 329 -6.80 15.91 -3.98
C ALA A 329 -6.57 14.78 -2.95
N LEU A 330 -5.30 14.32 -2.85
CA LEU A 330 -4.88 13.30 -1.92
C LEU A 330 -4.43 13.92 -0.61
N PRO A 331 -4.77 13.31 0.54
CA PRO A 331 -4.15 13.67 1.80
C PRO A 331 -2.62 13.50 1.64
N ARG A 332 -1.90 14.60 1.75
CA ARG A 332 -0.46 14.66 1.51
C ARG A 332 0.35 14.10 2.68
N GLN A 333 -0.31 13.80 3.78
CA GLN A 333 0.29 13.25 4.99
C GLN A 333 0.06 11.75 5.07
N GLY A 334 1.02 11.03 5.53
CA GLY A 334 0.91 9.57 5.75
C GLY A 334 2.27 8.90 5.78
N ARG A 335 2.29 7.65 6.26
CA ARG A 335 3.51 6.89 6.47
C ARG A 335 3.51 5.59 5.71
N LEU A 336 4.62 5.34 5.08
CA LEU A 336 4.92 4.09 4.44
C LEU A 336 5.77 3.23 5.36
N LEU A 337 5.21 2.12 5.85
CA LEU A 337 5.96 1.13 6.59
C LEU A 337 6.59 0.15 5.61
N GLN A 338 7.92 0.17 5.52
CA GLN A 338 8.66 -0.75 4.65
C GLN A 338 9.47 -1.72 5.49
N SER A 339 9.35 -3.01 5.21
CA SER A 339 10.31 -3.98 5.72
C SER A 339 11.73 -3.61 5.25
N PRO A 340 12.76 -3.72 6.11
CA PRO A 340 14.13 -3.47 5.68
C PRO A 340 14.45 -4.39 4.51
N ARG A 341 15.02 -3.84 3.41
CA ARG A 341 15.58 -4.66 2.35
C ARG A 341 16.58 -5.60 2.99
N ARG A 342 16.42 -6.91 2.84
CA ARG A 342 17.52 -7.84 3.08
C ARG A 342 18.66 -7.42 2.15
N VAL A 343 19.69 -6.81 2.70
CA VAL A 343 20.96 -6.68 2.00
C VAL A 343 21.44 -8.11 1.80
N PRO A 344 21.67 -8.57 0.56
CA PRO A 344 22.28 -9.89 0.35
C PRO A 344 23.56 -9.94 1.18
N ALA A 345 23.72 -10.99 1.98
CA ALA A 345 24.99 -11.20 2.69
C ALA A 345 26.12 -11.18 1.65
N PRO A 346 27.24 -10.48 1.92
CA PRO A 346 28.37 -10.51 1.02
C PRO A 346 28.76 -11.96 0.76
N PRO A 347 29.13 -12.33 -0.48
CA PRO A 347 29.50 -13.69 -0.82
C PRO A 347 30.63 -14.10 0.15
N ARG A 348 30.42 -15.22 0.85
CA ARG A 348 31.46 -15.80 1.72
C ARG A 348 32.70 -15.98 0.87
N ALA A 349 33.81 -15.36 1.29
CA ALA A 349 35.11 -15.58 0.69
C ALA A 349 35.37 -17.08 0.63
N ARG A 350 35.62 -17.63 -0.56
CA ARG A 350 36.06 -18.99 -0.72
C ARG A 350 37.35 -19.16 0.10
N PRO A 351 37.46 -20.19 0.96
CA PRO A 351 38.75 -20.50 1.59
C PRO A 351 39.79 -20.73 0.48
N ALA A 352 40.90 -20.03 0.57
CA ALA A 352 42.03 -20.22 -0.33
C ALA A 352 42.40 -21.70 -0.31
N ALA A 353 42.40 -22.35 -1.49
CA ALA A 353 42.86 -23.69 -1.63
C ALA A 353 44.31 -23.76 -1.14
N GLY A 354 44.53 -24.51 -0.06
CA GLY A 354 45.83 -24.69 0.53
C GLY A 354 46.82 -25.28 -0.50
N ALA A 355 47.91 -24.58 -0.66
CA ALA A 355 49.07 -25.06 -1.39
C ALA A 355 49.60 -26.33 -0.69
N THR A 356 49.42 -27.48 -1.31
CA THR A 356 50.07 -28.70 -0.94
C THR A 356 51.56 -28.53 -1.23
N ALA A 357 52.34 -28.29 -0.17
CA ALA A 357 53.79 -28.37 -0.23
C ALA A 357 54.19 -29.83 -0.45
N GLN A 358 54.75 -30.11 -1.61
CA GLN A 358 55.58 -31.30 -1.82
C GLN A 358 56.84 -31.14 -0.98
N MET A 359 57.02 -32.01 -0.03
CA MET A 359 58.34 -32.30 0.53
C MET A 359 58.65 -33.78 0.31
N ARG A 360 59.84 -34.00 -0.22
CA ARG A 360 60.49 -35.23 -0.50
C ARG A 360 60.53 -36.19 0.69
#